data_66fc64765124711d78311e39eb5b45e3
#
_entry.id   66fc64765124711d78311e39eb5b45e3
#
_cell.length_a   1.000
_cell.length_b   1.000
_cell.length_c   1.000
_cell.angle_alpha   90.00
_cell.angle_beta   90.00
_cell.angle_gamma   90.00
#
_symmetry.space_group_name_H-M   'P 1'
#
loop_
_entity.id
_entity.type
_entity.pdbx_description
1 polymer ?
#
loop_
_entity_poly.entity_id
_entity_poly.type
_entity_poly.pdbx_seq_one_letter_code
_entity_poly.pdbx_strand_id
1 'polypeptide(L)' 'MDKVTFITDSEGVEHAIIDRGNGEFTSMTKAHYD' A
#
# COMPACT_ATOMS: atom_id res chain seq x y z
N MET A 1 12.22 -8.61 -4.18
CA MET A 1 11.20 -9.06 -3.22
C MET A 1 10.18 -7.97 -2.98
N ASP A 2 8.94 -8.35 -2.87
CA ASP A 2 7.88 -7.36 -2.63
C ASP A 2 7.88 -6.92 -1.18
N LYS A 3 7.62 -5.65 -0.97
CA LYS A 3 7.56 -5.10 0.37
C LYS A 3 6.22 -4.38 0.51
N VAL A 4 5.49 -4.70 1.58
CA VAL A 4 4.18 -4.10 1.83
C VAL A 4 4.29 -3.12 2.98
N THR A 5 3.80 -1.90 2.77
CA THR A 5 3.79 -0.84 3.77
C THR A 5 2.36 -0.34 3.90
N PHE A 6 1.93 -0.09 5.14
CA PHE A 6 0.61 0.47 5.39
C PHE A 6 0.73 1.91 5.84
N ILE A 7 -0.10 2.77 5.26
CA ILE A 7 -0.14 4.19 5.64
C ILE A 7 -1.59 4.59 5.87
N THR A 8 -1.77 5.65 6.66
CA THR A 8 -3.11 6.20 6.93
C THR A 8 -3.18 7.59 6.33
N ASP A 9 -4.20 7.86 5.54
CA ASP A 9 -4.35 9.17 4.92
C ASP A 9 -5.03 10.16 5.88
N SER A 10 -5.27 11.38 5.38
CA SER A 10 -5.83 12.44 6.20
C SER A 10 -7.28 12.18 6.61
N GLU A 11 -7.94 11.27 5.93
CA GLU A 11 -9.32 10.90 6.26
C GLU A 11 -9.39 9.71 7.20
N GLY A 12 -8.23 9.19 7.60
CA GLY A 12 -8.18 8.05 8.50
C GLY A 12 -8.34 6.71 7.81
N VAL A 13 -8.23 6.70 6.50
CA VAL A 13 -8.35 5.45 5.72
C VAL A 13 -6.98 4.86 5.51
N GLU A 14 -6.81 3.58 5.83
CA GLU A 14 -5.54 2.90 5.64
C GLU A 14 -5.37 2.46 4.21
N HIS A 15 -4.13 2.59 3.71
CA HIS A 15 -3.76 2.18 2.36
C HIS A 15 -2.58 1.23 2.44
N ALA A 16 -2.57 0.25 1.57
CA ALA A 16 -1.45 -0.68 1.45
C ALA A 16 -0.64 -0.33 0.22
N ILE A 17 0.66 -0.19 0.39
CA ILE A 17 1.58 0.11 -0.71
C ILE A 17 2.48 -1.10 -0.90
N ILE A 18 2.42 -1.69 -2.08
CA ILE A 18 3.25 -2.86 -2.39
C ILE A 18 4.39 -2.41 -3.30
N ASP A 19 5.61 -2.48 -2.78
CA ASP A 19 6.80 -2.08 -3.50
C ASP A 19 7.42 -3.34 -4.11
N ARG A 20 7.51 -3.38 -5.43
CA ARG A 20 8.02 -4.55 -6.13
C ARG A 20 9.53 -4.56 -6.24
N GLY A 21 10.18 -3.46 -5.88
CA GLY A 21 11.63 -3.44 -5.81
C GLY A 21 12.34 -3.12 -7.11
N ASN A 22 11.60 -2.90 -8.18
CA ASN A 22 12.20 -2.56 -9.48
C ASN A 22 11.74 -1.20 -9.98
N GLY A 23 11.40 -0.32 -9.04
CA GLY A 23 10.90 1.01 -9.38
C GLY A 23 9.41 1.05 -9.58
N GLU A 24 8.71 -0.06 -9.37
CA GLU A 24 7.27 -0.13 -9.49
C GLU A 24 6.64 -0.30 -8.13
N PHE A 25 5.44 0.24 -7.98
CA PHE A 25 4.69 0.03 -6.75
C PHE A 25 3.20 0.10 -7.06
N THR A 26 2.40 -0.55 -6.22
CA THR A 26 0.96 -0.56 -6.33
C THR A 26 0.38 -0.08 -5.01
N SER A 27 -0.60 0.83 -5.06
CA SER A 27 -1.26 1.29 -3.85
C SER A 27 -2.75 0.99 -3.93
N MET A 28 -3.33 0.64 -2.77
CA MET A 28 -4.75 0.32 -2.70
C MET A 28 -5.21 0.51 -1.27
N THR A 29 -6.52 0.60 -1.06
CA THR A 29 -7.03 0.66 0.30
C THR A 29 -6.81 -0.69 0.99
N LYS A 30 -6.64 -0.64 2.31
CA LYS A 30 -6.43 -1.87 3.07
C LYS A 30 -7.61 -2.82 2.92
N ALA A 31 -8.82 -2.26 2.87
CA ALA A 31 -10.02 -3.07 2.69
C ALA A 31 -9.99 -3.83 1.35
N HIS A 32 -9.44 -3.20 0.33
CA HIS A 32 -9.31 -3.85 -0.96
C HIS A 32 -8.19 -4.88 -0.94
N TYR A 33 -7.11 -4.57 -0.22
CA TYR A 33 -5.97 -5.47 -0.08
C TYR A 33 -6.40 -6.77 0.63
N ASP A 34 -7.20 -6.63 1.66
CA ASP A 34 -7.70 -7.78 2.40
C ASP A 34 -8.72 -8.56 1.55
#